data_c44cee6ee81604df3d903a8173ad891a
#
_entry.id   c44cee6ee81604df3d903a8173ad891a
#
_cell.length_a   1.000
_cell.length_b   1.000
_cell.length_c   1.000
_cell.angle_alpha   90.00
_cell.angle_beta   90.00
_cell.angle_gamma   90.00
#
_symmetry.space_group_name_H-M   'P 1'
#
loop_
_entity.id
_entity.type
_entity.pdbx_description
1 polymer ?
#
loop_
_entity_poly.entity_id
_entity_poly.type
_entity_poly.pdbx_seq_one_letter_code
_entity_poly.pdbx_strand_id
1 'polypeptide(L)'
;MSVQSAIYTLLAAATDVTDLTSTRIYYDAADQAPTKPYITIFKVSDVHVHHMGGASGITEARIQVDAYAASPESRQAVFDAVRNALDGYVGTSDSVVISKCFLSSDNDLYIAPYEGERFGTYRSIMDFEIAYFESVPTF
;
A
#
# COMPACT_ATOMS: atom_id res chain seq x y z
N MET A 1 -4.09 15.57 -2.11
CA MET A 1 -4.40 14.22 -2.54
C MET A 1 -3.20 13.63 -3.24
N SER A 2 -2.89 12.41 -2.88
CA SER A 2 -1.72 11.73 -3.39
C SER A 2 -2.10 10.31 -3.76
N VAL A 3 -1.24 9.63 -4.54
CA VAL A 3 -1.45 8.22 -4.84
C VAL A 3 -1.44 7.39 -3.55
N GLN A 4 -0.63 7.77 -2.59
CA GLN A 4 -0.57 7.11 -1.28
C GLN A 4 -1.91 7.23 -0.54
N SER A 5 -2.53 8.42 -0.53
CA SER A 5 -3.85 8.59 0.08
C SER A 5 -4.95 7.86 -0.68
N ALA A 6 -4.82 7.74 -2.01
CA ALA A 6 -5.74 6.97 -2.82
C ALA A 6 -5.72 5.48 -2.43
N ILE A 7 -4.54 4.93 -2.22
CA ILE A 7 -4.39 3.53 -1.79
C ILE A 7 -4.95 3.35 -0.38
N TYR A 8 -4.68 4.30 0.52
CA TYR A 8 -5.25 4.28 1.87
C TYR A 8 -6.79 4.22 1.81
N THR A 9 -7.39 5.06 0.98
CA THR A 9 -8.85 5.12 0.84
C THR A 9 -9.42 3.78 0.33
N LEU A 10 -8.74 3.15 -0.64
CA LEU A 10 -9.17 1.85 -1.15
C LEU A 10 -9.09 0.76 -0.08
N LEU A 11 -8.02 0.74 0.69
CA LEU A 11 -7.87 -0.24 1.77
C LEU A 11 -8.86 -0.01 2.90
N ALA A 12 -9.08 1.24 3.27
CA ALA A 12 -10.03 1.59 4.33
C ALA A 12 -11.48 1.29 3.95
N ALA A 13 -11.80 1.29 2.66
CA ALA A 13 -13.14 0.95 2.17
C ALA A 13 -13.34 -0.55 1.97
N ALA A 14 -12.27 -1.33 1.92
CA ALA A 14 -12.34 -2.79 1.72
C ALA A 14 -12.68 -3.48 3.04
N THR A 15 -13.87 -4.06 3.14
CA THR A 15 -14.32 -4.72 4.39
C THR A 15 -13.43 -5.89 4.78
N ASP A 16 -12.92 -6.64 3.81
CA ASP A 16 -12.02 -7.76 4.09
C ASP A 16 -10.74 -7.30 4.78
N VAL A 17 -10.24 -6.11 4.43
CA VAL A 17 -9.06 -5.52 5.06
C VAL A 17 -9.40 -5.00 6.45
N THR A 18 -10.48 -4.22 6.57
CA THR A 18 -10.85 -3.60 7.85
C THR A 18 -11.33 -4.61 8.88
N ASP A 19 -11.87 -5.75 8.46
CA ASP A 19 -12.22 -6.85 9.37
C ASP A 19 -10.98 -7.41 10.06
N LEU A 20 -9.81 -7.33 9.44
CA LEU A 20 -8.55 -7.82 9.99
C LEU A 20 -7.76 -6.75 10.73
N THR A 21 -7.67 -5.55 10.16
CA THR A 21 -6.80 -4.48 10.68
C THR A 21 -7.54 -3.35 11.35
N SER A 22 -8.88 -3.29 11.23
CA SER A 22 -9.69 -2.17 11.69
C SER A 22 -9.17 -0.86 11.09
N THR A 23 -8.86 0.14 11.90
CA THR A 23 -8.31 1.43 11.44
C THR A 23 -6.78 1.47 11.44
N ARG A 24 -6.12 0.33 11.66
CA ARG A 24 -4.67 0.26 11.79
C ARG A 24 -3.97 0.19 10.44
N ILE A 25 -4.14 1.27 9.67
CA ILE A 25 -3.49 1.48 8.38
C ILE A 25 -2.74 2.80 8.49
N TYR A 26 -1.42 2.76 8.29
CA TYR A 26 -0.55 3.91 8.56
C TYR A 26 0.23 4.31 7.31
N TYR A 27 0.59 5.60 7.22
CA TYR A 27 1.50 6.11 6.20
C TYR A 27 2.94 5.96 6.69
N ASP A 28 3.78 5.43 5.83
CA ASP A 28 5.24 5.29 6.01
C ASP A 28 5.64 4.45 7.20
N ALA A 29 5.24 4.82 8.41
CA ALA A 29 5.55 4.08 9.62
C ALA A 29 4.37 4.05 10.57
N ALA A 30 4.26 2.97 11.31
CA ALA A 30 3.23 2.82 12.33
C ALA A 30 3.66 3.51 13.62
N ASP A 31 2.68 3.77 14.49
CA ASP A 31 2.93 4.23 15.85
C ASP A 31 3.76 3.19 16.60
N GLN A 32 4.40 3.65 17.70
CA GLN A 32 5.17 2.74 18.54
C GLN A 32 4.27 1.63 19.12
N ALA A 33 4.71 0.39 18.96
CA ALA A 33 4.03 -0.80 19.48
C ALA A 33 2.54 -0.90 19.08
N PRO A 34 2.20 -0.81 17.76
CA PRO A 34 0.82 -0.91 17.35
C PRO A 34 0.28 -2.34 17.53
N THR A 35 -1.05 -2.43 17.65
CA THR A 35 -1.72 -3.73 17.70
C THR A 35 -1.64 -4.41 16.34
N LYS A 36 -1.30 -5.69 16.33
CA LYS A 36 -1.26 -6.50 15.10
C LYS A 36 -2.61 -7.18 14.88
N PRO A 37 -2.99 -7.41 13.61
CA PRO A 37 -2.29 -7.02 12.40
C PRO A 37 -2.47 -5.54 12.07
N TYR A 38 -1.50 -4.96 11.37
CA TYR A 38 -1.59 -3.59 10.86
C TYR A 38 -0.88 -3.49 9.51
N ILE A 39 -1.15 -2.39 8.80
CA ILE A 39 -0.63 -2.16 7.45
C ILE A 39 0.08 -0.81 7.42
N THR A 40 1.20 -0.74 6.70
CA THR A 40 1.86 0.52 6.37
C THR A 40 1.91 0.69 4.85
N ILE A 41 1.72 1.92 4.40
CA ILE A 41 1.74 2.29 2.97
C ILE A 41 2.90 3.25 2.75
N PHE A 42 3.82 2.86 1.87
CA PHE A 42 5.02 3.65 1.60
C PHE A 42 5.18 3.84 0.09
N LYS A 43 5.38 5.09 -0.34
CA LYS A 43 5.67 5.38 -1.74
C LYS A 43 7.17 5.29 -1.98
N VAL A 44 7.59 4.31 -2.77
CA VAL A 44 8.99 4.06 -3.05
C VAL A 44 9.51 5.04 -4.09
N SER A 45 8.74 5.27 -5.15
CA SER A 45 9.17 6.14 -6.25
C SER A 45 7.99 6.57 -7.12
N ASP A 46 8.17 7.69 -7.80
CA ASP A 46 7.33 8.14 -8.91
C ASP A 46 8.20 8.34 -10.13
N VAL A 47 7.73 7.91 -11.29
CA VAL A 47 8.36 8.19 -12.57
C VAL A 47 7.36 8.97 -13.42
N HIS A 48 7.67 10.23 -13.69
CA HIS A 48 6.81 11.12 -14.45
C HIS A 48 7.09 10.95 -15.94
N VAL A 49 6.06 10.64 -16.72
CA VAL A 49 6.20 10.42 -18.15
C VAL A 49 6.13 11.77 -18.87
N HIS A 50 7.11 12.04 -19.72
CA HIS A 50 7.19 13.27 -20.46
C HIS A 50 7.12 13.00 -21.96
N HIS A 51 6.67 14.01 -22.73
CA HIS A 51 6.68 14.00 -24.18
C HIS A 51 7.25 15.34 -24.68
N MET A 52 7.37 15.51 -26.01
CA MET A 52 8.02 16.70 -26.57
C MET A 52 7.37 18.02 -26.14
N GLY A 53 6.08 18.02 -25.83
CA GLY A 53 5.36 19.22 -25.37
C GLY A 53 5.45 19.45 -23.86
N GLY A 54 6.19 18.61 -23.11
CA GLY A 54 6.31 18.71 -21.66
C GLY A 54 5.82 17.47 -20.92
N ALA A 55 5.34 17.64 -19.70
CA ALA A 55 4.81 16.54 -18.89
C ALA A 55 3.48 16.03 -19.44
N SER A 56 3.31 14.72 -19.50
CA SER A 56 2.09 14.10 -20.07
C SER A 56 0.93 14.04 -19.09
N GLY A 57 1.17 14.26 -17.80
CA GLY A 57 0.17 14.06 -16.75
C GLY A 57 0.06 12.62 -16.25
N ILE A 58 0.82 11.71 -16.83
CA ILE A 58 0.86 10.30 -16.41
C ILE A 58 2.07 10.09 -15.52
N THR A 59 1.84 9.47 -14.38
CA THR A 59 2.91 9.10 -13.45
C THR A 59 2.83 7.62 -13.14
N GLU A 60 3.95 6.95 -13.14
CA GLU A 60 4.06 5.57 -12.70
C GLU A 60 4.68 5.56 -11.31
N ALA A 61 3.93 5.06 -10.35
CA ALA A 61 4.33 4.99 -8.96
C ALA A 61 4.61 3.56 -8.54
N ARG A 62 5.53 3.42 -7.60
CA ARG A 62 5.77 2.18 -6.91
C ARG A 62 5.39 2.36 -5.46
N ILE A 63 4.39 1.63 -5.03
CA ILE A 63 3.87 1.69 -3.66
C ILE A 63 4.18 0.37 -2.97
N GLN A 64 4.81 0.46 -1.81
CA GLN A 64 5.05 -0.69 -0.96
C GLN A 64 3.98 -0.73 0.12
N VAL A 65 3.25 -1.84 0.18
CA VAL A 65 2.26 -2.09 1.22
C VAL A 65 2.79 -3.23 2.09
N ASP A 66 3.02 -2.94 3.35
CA ASP A 66 3.55 -3.91 4.28
C ASP A 66 2.47 -4.34 5.26
N ALA A 67 2.30 -5.65 5.43
CA ALA A 67 1.40 -6.23 6.41
C ALA A 67 2.22 -6.81 7.55
N TYR A 68 1.88 -6.45 8.78
CA TYR A 68 2.55 -6.92 10.00
C TYR A 68 1.55 -7.73 10.80
N ALA A 69 1.89 -8.97 11.14
CA ALA A 69 0.98 -9.87 11.82
C ALA A 69 1.69 -10.66 12.93
N ALA A 70 0.91 -11.26 13.81
CA ALA A 70 1.42 -12.04 14.93
C ALA A 70 1.59 -13.52 14.59
N SER A 71 1.09 -13.97 13.44
CA SER A 71 1.19 -15.36 13.02
C SER A 71 1.28 -15.46 11.50
N PRO A 72 1.81 -16.56 10.94
CA PRO A 72 1.84 -16.75 9.48
C PRO A 72 0.45 -16.77 8.86
N GLU A 73 -0.53 -17.34 9.54
CA GLU A 73 -1.91 -17.39 9.06
C GLU A 73 -2.52 -16.00 8.97
N SER A 74 -2.31 -15.17 9.98
CA SER A 74 -2.77 -13.79 10.00
C SER A 74 -2.10 -12.97 8.89
N ARG A 75 -0.79 -13.16 8.69
CA ARG A 75 -0.05 -12.51 7.61
C ARG A 75 -0.65 -12.86 6.25
N GLN A 76 -0.91 -14.13 6.02
CA GLN A 76 -1.50 -14.57 4.75
C GLN A 76 -2.90 -14.02 4.55
N ALA A 77 -3.72 -13.96 5.59
CA ALA A 77 -5.07 -13.40 5.52
C ALA A 77 -5.03 -11.92 5.13
N VAL A 78 -4.14 -11.13 5.73
CA VAL A 78 -3.98 -9.71 5.39
C VAL A 78 -3.47 -9.54 3.96
N PHE A 79 -2.49 -10.36 3.56
CA PHE A 79 -1.96 -10.34 2.19
C PHE A 79 -3.09 -10.58 1.18
N ASP A 80 -3.89 -11.62 1.38
CA ASP A 80 -4.99 -11.95 0.46
C ASP A 80 -6.01 -10.81 0.40
N ALA A 81 -6.37 -10.23 1.54
CA ALA A 81 -7.32 -9.13 1.61
C ALA A 81 -6.80 -7.88 0.87
N VAL A 82 -5.54 -7.52 1.06
CA VAL A 82 -4.91 -6.37 0.38
C VAL A 82 -4.85 -6.63 -1.12
N ARG A 83 -4.43 -7.81 -1.53
CA ARG A 83 -4.36 -8.16 -2.94
C ARG A 83 -5.72 -8.09 -3.61
N ASN A 84 -6.75 -8.60 -2.96
CA ASN A 84 -8.12 -8.56 -3.49
C ASN A 84 -8.66 -7.13 -3.61
N ALA A 85 -8.19 -6.22 -2.75
CA ALA A 85 -8.62 -4.82 -2.79
C ALA A 85 -7.90 -4.01 -3.87
N LEU A 86 -6.65 -4.32 -4.17
CA LEU A 86 -5.79 -3.46 -4.99
C LEU A 86 -5.38 -4.06 -6.33
N ASP A 87 -5.13 -5.37 -6.40
CA ASP A 87 -4.58 -5.97 -7.61
C ASP A 87 -5.61 -5.94 -8.75
N GLY A 88 -5.28 -5.22 -9.81
CA GLY A 88 -6.17 -5.06 -10.96
C GLY A 88 -7.13 -3.87 -10.85
N TYR A 89 -7.02 -3.04 -9.81
CA TYR A 89 -7.92 -1.90 -9.64
C TYR A 89 -7.72 -0.85 -10.73
N VAL A 90 -8.83 -0.37 -11.29
CA VAL A 90 -8.87 0.76 -12.22
C VAL A 90 -10.06 1.63 -11.81
N GLY A 91 -9.84 2.92 -11.66
CA GLY A 91 -10.90 3.85 -11.27
C GLY A 91 -10.37 5.07 -10.57
N THR A 92 -11.24 5.80 -9.89
CA THR A 92 -10.88 7.02 -9.16
C THR A 92 -10.99 6.77 -7.66
N SER A 93 -9.93 7.08 -6.93
CA SER A 93 -9.89 7.00 -5.48
C SER A 93 -9.27 8.27 -4.93
N ASP A 94 -9.92 8.91 -3.96
CA ASP A 94 -9.46 10.16 -3.36
C ASP A 94 -9.07 11.20 -4.41
N SER A 95 -9.89 11.33 -5.45
CA SER A 95 -9.69 12.24 -6.60
C SER A 95 -8.47 11.90 -7.48
N VAL A 96 -7.82 10.77 -7.25
CA VAL A 96 -6.72 10.29 -8.09
C VAL A 96 -7.26 9.26 -9.08
N VAL A 97 -7.04 9.51 -10.37
CA VAL A 97 -7.48 8.59 -11.43
C VAL A 97 -6.40 7.55 -11.66
N ILE A 98 -6.69 6.32 -11.30
CA ILE A 98 -5.76 5.19 -11.41
C ILE A 98 -6.10 4.42 -12.68
N SER A 99 -5.16 4.33 -13.60
CA SER A 99 -5.34 3.60 -14.86
C SER A 99 -4.81 2.18 -14.78
N LYS A 100 -3.91 1.89 -13.83
CA LYS A 100 -3.31 0.58 -13.66
C LYS A 100 -2.85 0.42 -12.22
N CYS A 101 -3.15 -0.73 -11.64
CA CYS A 101 -2.65 -1.08 -10.31
C CYS A 101 -2.49 -2.60 -10.27
N PHE A 102 -1.26 -3.09 -10.09
CA PHE A 102 -1.04 -4.52 -9.99
C PHE A 102 0.11 -4.84 -9.04
N LEU A 103 0.01 -6.01 -8.44
CA LEU A 103 1.03 -6.54 -7.56
C LEU A 103 2.20 -7.05 -8.42
N SER A 104 3.37 -6.40 -8.31
CA SER A 104 4.54 -6.80 -9.09
C SER A 104 5.39 -7.84 -8.38
N SER A 105 5.49 -7.77 -7.06
CA SER A 105 6.25 -8.75 -6.27
C SER A 105 5.80 -8.72 -4.82
N ASP A 106 6.05 -9.82 -4.12
CA ASP A 106 5.83 -9.90 -2.70
C ASP A 106 6.94 -10.73 -2.04
N ASN A 107 7.24 -10.39 -0.80
CA ASN A 107 8.24 -11.08 0.00
C ASN A 107 7.73 -11.23 1.42
N ASP A 108 8.03 -12.36 2.03
CA ASP A 108 7.73 -12.60 3.43
C ASP A 108 8.99 -12.47 4.27
N LEU A 109 8.84 -11.90 5.46
CA LEU A 109 9.94 -11.68 6.40
C LEU A 109 9.48 -11.99 7.81
N TYR A 110 10.34 -12.60 8.59
CA TYR A 110 10.12 -12.77 10.02
C TYR A 110 11.06 -11.84 10.80
N ILE A 111 10.49 -11.06 11.70
CA ILE A 111 11.25 -10.17 12.59
C ILE A 111 11.24 -10.79 13.98
N ALA A 112 12.43 -11.09 14.49
CA ALA A 112 12.58 -11.69 15.82
C ALA A 112 12.01 -10.76 16.90
N PRO A 113 11.56 -11.30 18.04
CA PRO A 113 11.04 -10.47 19.13
C PRO A 113 12.06 -9.44 19.57
N TYR A 114 11.59 -8.21 19.74
CA TYR A 114 12.39 -7.13 20.28
C TYR A 114 12.41 -7.25 21.81
N GLU A 115 13.33 -6.55 22.45
CA GLU A 115 13.43 -6.56 23.91
C GLU A 115 12.08 -6.22 24.55
N GLY A 116 11.62 -7.10 25.44
CA GLY A 116 10.32 -6.95 26.11
C GLY A 116 9.15 -7.57 25.34
N GLU A 117 9.35 -8.01 24.10
CA GLU A 117 8.32 -8.70 23.34
C GLU A 117 8.40 -10.21 23.55
N ARG A 118 7.24 -10.86 23.62
CA ARG A 118 7.16 -12.30 23.77
C ARG A 118 7.25 -13.03 22.44
N PHE A 119 6.67 -12.44 21.38
CA PHE A 119 6.57 -13.04 20.05
C PHE A 119 7.15 -12.09 19.00
N GLY A 120 7.69 -12.66 17.92
CA GLY A 120 8.16 -11.91 16.78
C GLY A 120 7.02 -11.40 15.90
N THR A 121 7.39 -10.77 14.81
CA THR A 121 6.46 -10.18 13.85
C THR A 121 6.63 -10.87 12.51
N TYR A 122 5.52 -11.28 11.91
CA TYR A 122 5.48 -11.81 10.55
C TYR A 122 5.10 -10.69 9.61
N ARG A 123 5.98 -10.37 8.68
CA ARG A 123 5.82 -9.24 7.75
C ARG A 123 5.68 -9.76 6.32
N SER A 124 4.73 -9.20 5.59
CA SER A 124 4.60 -9.39 4.15
C SER A 124 4.84 -8.05 3.48
N ILE A 125 5.78 -8.01 2.54
CA ILE A 125 6.15 -6.81 1.78
C ILE A 125 5.59 -6.97 0.39
N MET A 126 4.64 -6.11 0.02
CA MET A 126 3.97 -6.15 -1.27
C MET A 126 4.34 -4.91 -2.08
N ASP A 127 4.89 -5.11 -3.28
CA ASP A 127 5.21 -4.02 -4.19
C ASP A 127 4.12 -3.94 -5.26
N PHE A 128 3.44 -2.79 -5.31
CA PHE A 128 2.43 -2.50 -6.33
C PHE A 128 2.96 -1.47 -7.32
N GLU A 129 2.72 -1.72 -8.59
CA GLU A 129 2.98 -0.74 -9.65
C GLU A 129 1.66 -0.09 -10.03
N ILE A 130 1.64 1.24 -9.98
CA ILE A 130 0.43 2.04 -10.18
C ILE A 130 0.72 3.12 -11.21
N ALA A 131 -0.11 3.18 -12.24
CA ALA A 131 -0.09 4.29 -13.18
C ALA A 131 -1.31 5.17 -12.90
N TYR A 132 -1.09 6.46 -12.73
CA TYR A 132 -2.16 7.39 -12.40
C TYR A 132 -1.96 8.73 -13.12
N PHE A 133 -3.04 9.50 -13.20
CA PHE A 133 -3.00 10.84 -13.78
C PHE A 133 -2.83 11.87 -12.68
N GLU A 134 -1.98 12.85 -12.94
CA GLU A 134 -1.73 13.94 -11.99
C GLU A 134 -1.95 15.29 -12.66
N SER A 135 -2.12 16.35 -11.86
CA SER A 135 -2.15 17.71 -12.35
C SER A 135 -0.76 18.12 -12.82
N VAL A 136 -0.67 18.62 -14.05
CA VAL A 136 0.58 19.04 -14.66
C VAL A 136 0.70 20.56 -14.51
N PRO A 137 1.88 21.08 -14.05
CA PRO A 137 2.08 22.51 -14.00
C PRO A 137 1.94 23.15 -15.37
N THR A 138 1.29 24.30 -15.42
CA THR A 138 1.16 25.13 -16.63
C THR A 138 1.84 26.47 -16.41
N PHE A 139 2.58 26.91 -17.40
CA PHE A 139 3.38 28.14 -17.30
C PHE A 139 2.97 29.17 -18.33
#